data_ef54948e36c8a0cab099d92bb247aed8
#
_entry.id   ef54948e36c8a0cab099d92bb247aed8
#
_cell.length_a   1.000
_cell.length_b   1.000
_cell.length_c   1.000
_cell.angle_alpha   90.00
_cell.angle_beta   90.00
_cell.angle_gamma   90.00
#
_symmetry.space_group_name_H-M   'P 1'
#
loop_
_entity.id
_entity.type
_entity.pdbx_description
1 polymer ?
#
loop_
_entity_poly.entity_id
_entity_poly.type
_entity_poly.pdbx_seq_one_letter_code
_entity_poly.pdbx_strand_id
1 'polypeptide(L)'
;LYDENADRWLFSQFSLPNYPYGPFYENVAISQTSDPTGTWYRYQFQFADMPDYPKLSVWGDGYYMTIRKFASGSGNWLGPAVVAMDRTEMLTGNPAAAMVMFSLPTSSEGPLAADCDSEFPPDSTPCPVCYLNSNGTTSNIKLYEFHPDWVTPANSTFGLAYTIPITPFSFWSYQNVITQKGTSKTLDAFSRKVIMHRMPLRKFSDHLSML
;
A
#
# COMPACT_ATOMS: atom_id res chain seq x y z
N LEU A 1 9.16 4.86 6.35
CA LEU A 1 8.43 4.06 7.34
C LEU A 1 9.42 3.50 8.35
N TYR A 2 8.96 3.28 9.58
CA TYR A 2 9.74 2.63 10.64
C TYR A 2 9.01 1.36 11.09
N ASP A 3 9.71 0.25 11.09
CA ASP A 3 9.25 -1.04 11.59
C ASP A 3 9.64 -1.15 13.07
N GLU A 4 8.68 -0.86 13.96
CA GLU A 4 8.90 -0.84 15.40
C GLU A 4 9.29 -2.23 15.95
N ASN A 5 8.75 -3.30 15.36
CA ASN A 5 9.00 -4.66 15.83
C ASN A 5 10.39 -5.18 15.46
N ALA A 6 10.94 -4.73 14.35
CA ALA A 6 12.30 -5.08 13.94
C ALA A 6 13.33 -4.04 14.36
N ASP A 7 12.90 -2.85 14.77
CA ASP A 7 13.75 -1.68 15.01
C ASP A 7 14.56 -1.32 13.75
N ARG A 8 13.84 -1.14 12.63
CA ARG A 8 14.42 -0.89 11.31
C ARG A 8 13.69 0.20 10.55
N TRP A 9 14.45 0.94 9.76
CA TRP A 9 13.95 1.93 8.82
C TRP A 9 13.71 1.32 7.45
N LEU A 10 12.63 1.71 6.81
CA LEU A 10 12.26 1.33 5.45
C LEU A 10 12.16 2.56 4.57
N PHE A 11 12.83 2.54 3.43
CA PHE A 11 12.72 3.53 2.37
C PHE A 11 12.23 2.88 1.09
N SER A 12 11.40 3.60 0.33
CA SER A 12 11.06 3.18 -1.03
C SER A 12 11.08 4.34 -2.02
N GLN A 13 11.36 4.00 -3.27
CA GLN A 13 11.34 4.92 -4.39
C GLN A 13 11.14 4.15 -5.68
N PHE A 14 10.15 4.52 -6.47
CA PHE A 14 10.03 3.97 -7.81
C PHE A 14 11.11 4.49 -8.77
N SER A 15 11.47 3.68 -9.76
CA SER A 15 12.40 4.01 -10.82
C SER A 15 11.78 3.72 -12.19
N LEU A 16 11.83 4.71 -13.07
CA LEU A 16 11.15 4.72 -14.36
C LEU A 16 12.16 5.01 -15.49
N PRO A 17 13.14 4.11 -15.73
CA PRO A 17 14.29 4.39 -16.60
C PRO A 17 13.90 4.70 -18.05
N ASN A 18 12.78 4.16 -18.54
CA ASN A 18 12.33 4.28 -19.92
C ASN A 18 10.92 4.88 -20.03
N TYR A 19 10.50 5.70 -19.05
CA TYR A 19 9.16 6.29 -19.07
C TYR A 19 8.82 6.90 -20.44
N PRO A 20 7.61 6.69 -20.99
CA PRO A 20 6.44 6.03 -20.39
C PRO A 20 6.41 4.50 -20.52
N TYR A 21 7.45 3.86 -21.01
CA TYR A 21 7.55 2.42 -21.21
C TYR A 21 8.25 1.74 -20.04
N GLY A 22 7.91 0.49 -19.79
CA GLY A 22 8.62 -0.35 -18.81
C GLY A 22 9.99 -0.83 -19.29
N PRO A 23 10.72 -1.58 -18.47
CA PRO A 23 10.29 -2.01 -17.14
C PRO A 23 10.26 -0.87 -16.12
N PHE A 24 9.37 -1.00 -15.14
CA PHE A 24 9.28 -0.10 -14.01
C PHE A 24 9.75 -0.84 -12.76
N TYR A 25 10.24 -0.10 -11.77
CA TYR A 25 10.75 -0.72 -10.56
C TYR A 25 10.30 0.05 -9.33
N GLU A 26 10.10 -0.69 -8.24
CA GLU A 26 10.10 -0.15 -6.89
C GLU A 26 11.38 -0.59 -6.20
N ASN A 27 12.20 0.38 -5.80
CA ASN A 27 13.40 0.15 -5.04
C ASN A 27 13.05 0.29 -3.57
N VAL A 28 13.37 -0.73 -2.78
CA VAL A 28 13.11 -0.75 -1.34
C VAL A 28 14.43 -0.95 -0.61
N ALA A 29 14.67 -0.16 0.42
CA ALA A 29 15.84 -0.27 1.26
C ALA A 29 15.43 -0.43 2.72
N ILE A 30 16.10 -1.36 3.44
CA ILE A 30 15.88 -1.61 4.86
C ILE A 30 17.19 -1.40 5.59
N SER A 31 17.19 -0.60 6.66
CA SER A 31 18.39 -0.40 7.48
C SER A 31 18.82 -1.72 8.13
N GLN A 32 20.13 -1.96 8.18
CA GLN A 32 20.66 -3.18 8.79
C GLN A 32 20.64 -3.14 10.32
N THR A 33 20.52 -1.94 10.89
CA THR A 33 20.41 -1.68 12.32
C THR A 33 19.34 -0.61 12.58
N SER A 34 19.09 -0.27 13.83
CA SER A 34 18.23 0.85 14.24
C SER A 34 18.76 2.23 13.81
N ASP A 35 20.07 2.33 13.53
CA ASP A 35 20.70 3.57 13.08
C ASP A 35 20.46 3.79 11.57
N PRO A 36 19.65 4.79 11.16
CA PRO A 36 19.38 5.07 9.76
C PRO A 36 20.57 5.66 9.00
N THR A 37 21.63 6.05 9.68
CA THR A 37 22.86 6.56 9.06
C THR A 37 23.85 5.46 8.67
N GLY A 38 23.57 4.21 9.08
CA GLY A 38 24.38 3.04 8.81
C GLY A 38 24.17 2.44 7.41
N THR A 39 24.39 1.15 7.30
CA THR A 39 24.26 0.39 6.05
C THR A 39 22.83 -0.10 5.84
N TRP A 40 22.48 -0.39 4.56
CA TRP A 40 21.15 -0.77 4.14
C TRP A 40 21.17 -1.98 3.23
N TYR A 41 20.25 -2.91 3.41
CA TYR A 41 19.86 -3.90 2.41
C TYR A 41 19.02 -3.21 1.36
N ARG A 42 19.23 -3.55 0.07
CA ARG A 42 18.56 -2.91 -1.06
C ARG A 42 17.95 -3.95 -1.97
N TYR A 43 16.68 -3.73 -2.31
CA TYR A 43 15.89 -4.60 -3.15
C TYR A 43 15.33 -3.80 -4.31
N GLN A 44 15.16 -4.47 -5.45
CA GLN A 44 14.53 -3.89 -6.61
C GLN A 44 13.47 -4.87 -7.13
N PHE A 45 12.22 -4.46 -7.03
CA PHE A 45 11.08 -5.23 -7.53
C PHE A 45 10.63 -4.67 -8.86
N GLN A 46 10.48 -5.55 -9.87
CA GLN A 46 10.08 -5.16 -11.22
C GLN A 46 8.58 -5.25 -11.41
N PHE A 47 8.02 -4.24 -12.08
CA PHE A 47 6.62 -4.15 -12.47
C PHE A 47 6.49 -4.01 -13.99
N ALA A 48 5.48 -4.67 -14.56
CA ALA A 48 5.12 -4.51 -15.97
C ALA A 48 4.42 -3.18 -16.25
N ASP A 49 3.60 -2.73 -15.29
CA ASP A 49 2.86 -1.47 -15.32
C ASP A 49 3.44 -0.48 -14.31
N MET A 50 3.25 0.82 -14.55
CA MET A 50 3.78 1.87 -13.68
C MET A 50 3.14 1.78 -12.27
N PRO A 51 3.95 1.57 -11.20
CA PRO A 51 3.47 1.47 -9.82
C PRO A 51 3.42 2.86 -9.17
N ASP A 52 2.41 3.65 -9.51
CA ASP A 52 2.29 5.01 -9.00
C ASP A 52 1.76 5.07 -7.56
N TYR A 53 2.18 6.08 -6.84
CA TYR A 53 1.69 6.46 -5.52
C TYR A 53 1.74 5.33 -4.49
N PRO A 54 2.92 4.74 -4.24
CA PRO A 54 3.06 3.65 -3.28
C PRO A 54 2.73 4.11 -1.86
N LYS A 55 2.01 3.27 -1.13
CA LYS A 55 1.72 3.42 0.30
C LYS A 55 2.22 2.18 1.02
N LEU A 56 3.20 2.35 1.86
CA LEU A 56 3.85 1.26 2.60
C LEU A 56 3.23 1.05 3.96
N SER A 57 3.25 -0.19 4.43
CA SER A 57 2.82 -0.61 5.76
C SER A 57 3.59 -1.84 6.22
N VAL A 58 3.58 -2.08 7.54
CA VAL A 58 4.25 -3.20 8.19
C VAL A 58 3.22 -4.15 8.77
N TRP A 59 3.38 -5.44 8.48
CA TRP A 59 2.62 -6.53 9.09
C TRP A 59 3.58 -7.65 9.51
N GLY A 60 3.10 -8.61 10.32
CA GLY A 60 3.96 -9.65 10.86
C GLY A 60 4.68 -10.47 9.80
N ASP A 61 3.99 -10.85 8.76
CA ASP A 61 4.46 -11.70 7.68
C ASP A 61 5.03 -10.97 6.46
N GLY A 62 4.90 -9.64 6.38
CA GLY A 62 5.31 -8.91 5.19
C GLY A 62 5.43 -7.40 5.35
N TYR A 63 6.20 -6.77 4.49
CA TYR A 63 6.05 -5.37 4.15
C TYR A 63 5.02 -5.26 3.05
N TYR A 64 3.99 -4.46 3.28
CA TYR A 64 2.90 -4.31 2.32
C TYR A 64 2.98 -2.98 1.61
N MET A 65 2.52 -2.97 0.38
CA MET A 65 2.48 -1.75 -0.42
C MET A 65 1.20 -1.74 -1.26
N THR A 66 0.47 -0.66 -1.25
CA THR A 66 -0.60 -0.42 -2.21
C THR A 66 -0.15 0.56 -3.27
N ILE A 67 -0.49 0.29 -4.52
CA ILE A 67 -0.08 1.08 -5.68
C ILE A 67 -1.27 1.37 -6.59
N ARG A 68 -1.14 2.41 -7.40
CA ARG A 68 -2.02 2.73 -8.52
C ARG A 68 -1.31 2.29 -9.80
N LYS A 69 -1.92 1.39 -10.58
CA LYS A 69 -1.30 0.90 -11.80
C LYS A 69 -1.74 1.68 -13.02
N PHE A 70 -0.75 2.05 -13.82
CA PHE A 70 -0.97 2.67 -15.13
C PHE A 70 -0.24 1.89 -16.20
N ALA A 71 -0.94 1.60 -17.30
CA ALA A 71 -0.41 0.79 -18.39
C ALA A 71 0.85 1.38 -19.02
N SER A 72 1.85 0.54 -19.21
CA SER A 72 3.06 0.91 -19.94
C SER A 72 2.74 1.50 -21.33
N GLY A 73 3.38 2.59 -21.67
CA GLY A 73 3.26 3.31 -22.94
C GLY A 73 2.01 4.20 -23.04
N SER A 74 0.83 3.70 -22.70
CA SER A 74 -0.42 4.45 -22.83
C SER A 74 -0.80 5.30 -21.63
N GLY A 75 -0.30 4.94 -20.42
CA GLY A 75 -0.69 5.59 -19.17
C GLY A 75 -2.14 5.35 -18.76
N ASN A 76 -2.83 4.41 -19.37
CA ASN A 76 -4.21 4.12 -19.03
C ASN A 76 -4.33 3.53 -17.62
N TRP A 77 -5.36 3.92 -16.89
CA TRP A 77 -5.69 3.41 -15.58
C TRP A 77 -6.04 1.91 -15.61
N LEU A 78 -5.34 1.10 -14.83
CA LEU A 78 -5.53 -0.35 -14.72
C LEU A 78 -6.10 -0.80 -13.38
N GLY A 79 -6.40 0.12 -12.49
CA GLY A 79 -6.84 -0.19 -11.13
C GLY A 79 -5.66 -0.22 -10.14
N PRO A 80 -5.96 -0.28 -8.85
CA PRO A 80 -4.93 -0.44 -7.84
C PRO A 80 -4.47 -1.90 -7.73
N ALA A 81 -3.34 -2.08 -7.07
CA ALA A 81 -2.89 -3.38 -6.61
C ALA A 81 -2.39 -3.30 -5.18
N VAL A 82 -2.36 -4.44 -4.53
CA VAL A 82 -1.70 -4.64 -3.25
C VAL A 82 -0.55 -5.63 -3.44
N VAL A 83 0.56 -5.30 -2.83
CA VAL A 83 1.83 -6.04 -2.91
C VAL A 83 2.21 -6.45 -1.50
N ALA A 84 2.65 -7.68 -1.32
CA ALA A 84 3.36 -8.14 -0.13
C ALA A 84 4.81 -8.46 -0.52
N MET A 85 5.76 -8.09 0.32
CA MET A 85 7.18 -8.38 0.19
C MET A 85 7.63 -9.14 1.43
N ASP A 86 8.42 -10.19 1.24
CA ASP A 86 8.87 -11.08 2.31
C ASP A 86 9.73 -10.34 3.33
N ARG A 87 9.12 -9.88 4.42
CA ARG A 87 9.76 -9.12 5.48
C ARG A 87 10.91 -9.89 6.13
N THR A 88 10.72 -11.19 6.37
CA THR A 88 11.71 -12.02 7.05
C THR A 88 12.99 -12.10 6.22
N GLU A 89 12.87 -12.41 4.95
CA GLU A 89 14.01 -12.49 4.04
C GLU A 89 14.65 -11.12 3.78
N MET A 90 13.84 -10.07 3.71
CA MET A 90 14.35 -8.70 3.54
C MET A 90 15.12 -8.21 4.77
N LEU A 91 14.74 -8.58 5.98
CA LEU A 91 15.45 -8.21 7.21
C LEU A 91 16.81 -8.90 7.33
N THR A 92 17.00 -10.05 6.69
CA THR A 92 18.27 -10.78 6.66
C THR A 92 19.19 -10.40 5.51
N GLY A 93 18.70 -9.57 4.58
CA GLY A 93 19.45 -9.17 3.39
C GLY A 93 19.46 -10.22 2.28
N ASN A 94 18.54 -11.18 2.29
CA ASN A 94 18.45 -12.20 1.25
C ASN A 94 18.04 -11.56 -0.09
N PRO A 95 18.90 -11.61 -1.13
CA PRO A 95 18.59 -11.03 -2.42
C PRO A 95 17.44 -11.74 -3.17
N ALA A 96 17.03 -12.93 -2.72
CA ALA A 96 15.93 -13.69 -3.26
C ALA A 96 14.58 -13.41 -2.56
N ALA A 97 14.52 -12.39 -1.70
CA ALA A 97 13.27 -11.99 -1.05
C ALA A 97 12.14 -11.82 -2.07
N ALA A 98 11.05 -12.54 -1.85
CA ALA A 98 9.95 -12.63 -2.81
C ALA A 98 8.97 -11.46 -2.70
N MET A 99 8.20 -11.27 -3.78
CA MET A 99 7.08 -10.33 -3.85
C MET A 99 5.86 -11.06 -4.42
N VAL A 100 4.69 -10.84 -3.82
CA VAL A 100 3.39 -11.31 -4.31
C VAL A 100 2.48 -10.11 -4.52
N MET A 101 1.76 -10.07 -5.66
CA MET A 101 0.89 -8.95 -6.01
C MET A 101 -0.48 -9.44 -6.45
N PHE A 102 -1.52 -8.76 -5.94
CA PHE A 102 -2.90 -8.92 -6.40
C PHE A 102 -3.48 -7.60 -6.88
N SER A 103 -4.20 -7.65 -7.99
CA SER A 103 -4.93 -6.50 -8.53
C SER A 103 -6.33 -6.40 -7.95
N LEU A 104 -6.77 -5.17 -7.70
CA LEU A 104 -8.16 -4.89 -7.37
C LEU A 104 -8.92 -4.38 -8.62
N PRO A 105 -10.26 -4.43 -8.60
CA PRO A 105 -11.06 -3.86 -9.67
C PRO A 105 -10.72 -2.39 -9.93
N THR A 106 -10.83 -1.96 -11.19
CA THR A 106 -10.56 -0.57 -11.60
C THR A 106 -11.47 0.47 -10.91
N SER A 107 -12.61 0.03 -10.39
CA SER A 107 -13.53 0.86 -9.59
C SER A 107 -13.05 1.06 -8.15
N SER A 108 -12.08 0.28 -7.68
CA SER A 108 -11.49 0.44 -6.36
C SER A 108 -10.44 1.56 -6.41
N GLU A 109 -10.49 2.48 -5.49
CA GLU A 109 -9.49 3.54 -5.43
C GLU A 109 -9.02 3.72 -3.99
N GLY A 110 -7.71 3.94 -3.84
CA GLY A 110 -7.09 4.26 -2.56
C GLY A 110 -7.14 3.16 -1.51
N PRO A 111 -6.90 1.88 -1.87
CA PRO A 111 -6.76 0.86 -0.85
C PRO A 111 -5.56 1.16 0.03
N LEU A 112 -5.66 0.78 1.30
CA LEU A 112 -4.57 0.82 2.27
C LEU A 112 -4.46 -0.54 2.94
N ALA A 113 -3.25 -1.06 3.03
CA ALA A 113 -2.94 -2.21 3.86
C ALA A 113 -2.77 -1.77 5.31
N ALA A 114 -3.12 -2.64 6.24
CA ALA A 114 -2.95 -2.35 7.67
C ALA A 114 -1.48 -2.17 8.01
N ASP A 115 -1.22 -1.17 8.85
CA ASP A 115 0.11 -0.84 9.35
C ASP A 115 0.10 -1.00 10.87
N CYS A 116 0.81 -2.00 11.36
CA CYS A 116 0.75 -2.39 12.76
C CYS A 116 1.69 -1.55 13.63
N ASP A 117 1.12 -0.75 14.51
CA ASP A 117 1.82 0.14 15.46
C ASP A 117 2.01 -0.50 16.85
N SER A 118 2.07 -1.82 16.92
CA SER A 118 2.19 -2.53 18.19
C SER A 118 2.76 -3.91 17.96
N GLU A 119 2.74 -4.75 19.00
CA GLU A 119 3.02 -6.18 18.82
C GLU A 119 2.15 -6.77 17.72
N PHE A 120 2.76 -7.57 16.83
CA PHE A 120 2.02 -8.21 15.76
C PHE A 120 0.95 -9.17 16.29
N PRO A 121 -0.18 -9.30 15.58
CA PRO A 121 -1.09 -10.40 15.81
C PRO A 121 -0.40 -11.75 15.51
N PRO A 122 -1.02 -12.90 15.84
CA PRO A 122 -0.47 -14.22 15.50
C PRO A 122 -0.12 -14.33 14.01
N ASP A 123 0.94 -15.07 13.67
CA ASP A 123 1.49 -15.20 12.31
C ASP A 123 0.47 -15.64 11.25
N SER A 124 -0.60 -16.36 11.67
CA SER A 124 -1.68 -16.77 10.79
C SER A 124 -2.71 -15.68 10.49
N THR A 125 -2.59 -14.50 11.11
CA THR A 125 -3.55 -13.41 10.93
C THR A 125 -3.29 -12.72 9.58
N PRO A 126 -4.26 -12.71 8.64
CA PRO A 126 -4.07 -12.04 7.36
C PRO A 126 -3.89 -10.55 7.53
N CYS A 127 -3.13 -9.94 6.62
CA CYS A 127 -3.06 -8.48 6.58
C CYS A 127 -4.38 -7.91 6.05
N PRO A 128 -5.08 -7.07 6.84
CA PRO A 128 -6.27 -6.39 6.34
C PRO A 128 -5.91 -5.33 5.31
N VAL A 129 -6.68 -5.28 4.22
CA VAL A 129 -6.57 -4.22 3.21
C VAL A 129 -7.95 -3.61 3.01
N CYS A 130 -8.10 -2.33 3.20
CA CYS A 130 -9.40 -1.70 3.05
C CYS A 130 -9.42 -0.48 2.12
N TYR A 131 -10.59 -0.18 1.59
CA TYR A 131 -10.86 1.08 0.92
C TYR A 131 -12.32 1.51 1.10
N LEU A 132 -12.53 2.80 0.99
CA LEU A 132 -13.86 3.40 0.98
C LEU A 132 -14.48 3.29 -0.42
N ASN A 133 -15.71 2.80 -0.47
CA ASN A 133 -16.50 2.76 -1.69
C ASN A 133 -17.78 3.55 -1.52
N SER A 134 -18.11 4.40 -2.49
CA SER A 134 -19.34 5.19 -2.50
C SER A 134 -19.76 5.51 -3.92
N ASN A 135 -21.06 5.45 -4.16
CA ASN A 135 -21.71 5.94 -5.38
C ASN A 135 -22.58 7.17 -5.12
N GLY A 136 -22.46 7.79 -3.95
CA GLY A 136 -23.26 8.94 -3.51
C GLY A 136 -24.59 8.57 -2.83
N THR A 137 -25.13 7.39 -3.08
CA THR A 137 -26.38 6.88 -2.48
C THR A 137 -26.11 5.79 -1.45
N THR A 138 -25.12 4.96 -1.70
CA THR A 138 -24.67 3.91 -0.80
C THR A 138 -23.18 4.03 -0.59
N SER A 139 -22.74 3.83 0.63
CA SER A 139 -21.33 3.86 0.99
C SER A 139 -20.98 2.69 1.89
N ASN A 140 -19.79 2.16 1.71
CA ASN A 140 -19.30 1.05 2.52
C ASN A 140 -17.77 1.06 2.58
N ILE A 141 -17.23 0.39 3.59
CA ILE A 141 -15.84 -0.02 3.67
C ILE A 141 -15.76 -1.43 3.11
N LYS A 142 -14.89 -1.63 2.13
CA LYS A 142 -14.51 -2.96 1.64
C LYS A 142 -13.26 -3.39 2.38
N LEU A 143 -13.34 -4.52 3.07
CA LEU A 143 -12.22 -5.13 3.77
C LEU A 143 -11.83 -6.42 3.07
N TYR A 144 -10.59 -6.50 2.64
CA TYR A 144 -9.94 -7.67 2.07
C TYR A 144 -8.95 -8.26 3.06
N GLU A 145 -8.67 -9.53 2.91
CA GLU A 145 -7.62 -10.24 3.65
C GLU A 145 -6.56 -10.72 2.68
N PHE A 146 -5.30 -10.43 2.98
CA PHE A 146 -4.14 -10.87 2.22
C PHE A 146 -3.31 -11.86 3.04
N HIS A 147 -3.16 -13.08 2.52
CA HIS A 147 -2.30 -14.13 3.05
C HIS A 147 -1.21 -14.46 2.02
N PRO A 148 0.02 -13.98 2.19
CA PRO A 148 1.14 -14.46 1.40
C PRO A 148 1.57 -15.85 1.87
N ASP A 149 1.89 -16.72 0.93
CA ASP A 149 2.59 -17.97 1.18
C ASP A 149 4.01 -17.85 0.65
N TRP A 150 4.96 -17.64 1.54
CA TRP A 150 6.36 -17.42 1.17
C TRP A 150 7.09 -18.70 0.74
N VAL A 151 6.56 -19.88 1.10
CA VAL A 151 7.11 -21.16 0.67
C VAL A 151 6.65 -21.48 -0.76
N THR A 152 5.38 -21.22 -1.05
CA THR A 152 4.78 -21.45 -2.37
C THR A 152 3.95 -20.22 -2.76
N PRO A 153 4.57 -19.18 -3.32
CA PRO A 153 3.89 -17.90 -3.60
C PRO A 153 2.60 -18.01 -4.43
N ALA A 154 2.48 -19.06 -5.25
CA ALA A 154 1.27 -19.34 -6.01
C ALA A 154 0.05 -19.73 -5.13
N ASN A 155 0.26 -20.13 -3.89
CA ASN A 155 -0.79 -20.44 -2.92
C ASN A 155 -1.25 -19.21 -2.14
N SER A 156 -0.62 -18.06 -2.31
CA SER A 156 -1.02 -16.82 -1.66
C SER A 156 -2.45 -16.46 -2.02
N THR A 157 -3.19 -15.93 -1.05
CA THR A 157 -4.61 -15.58 -1.24
C THR A 157 -4.88 -14.11 -0.93
N PHE A 158 -5.82 -13.55 -1.68
CA PHE A 158 -6.33 -12.21 -1.48
C PHE A 158 -7.81 -12.18 -1.82
N GLY A 159 -8.67 -11.90 -0.86
CA GLY A 159 -10.11 -12.00 -1.03
C GLY A 159 -10.90 -10.95 -0.23
N LEU A 160 -12.08 -10.59 -0.74
CA LEU A 160 -13.02 -9.73 -0.01
C LEU A 160 -13.59 -10.52 1.18
N ALA A 161 -13.27 -10.07 2.40
CA ALA A 161 -13.79 -10.64 3.64
C ALA A 161 -15.09 -9.98 4.07
N TYR A 162 -15.14 -8.63 4.07
CA TYR A 162 -16.31 -7.91 4.58
C TYR A 162 -16.68 -6.72 3.70
N THR A 163 -17.98 -6.42 3.69
CA THR A 163 -18.53 -5.17 3.19
C THR A 163 -19.31 -4.52 4.32
N ILE A 164 -18.78 -3.46 4.89
CA ILE A 164 -19.31 -2.79 6.08
C ILE A 164 -20.07 -1.55 5.62
N PRO A 165 -21.40 -1.52 5.73
CA PRO A 165 -22.20 -0.35 5.39
C PRO A 165 -21.83 0.84 6.29
N ILE A 166 -21.74 2.02 5.71
CA ILE A 166 -21.54 3.28 6.44
C ILE A 166 -22.54 4.32 5.94
N THR A 167 -22.65 5.42 6.65
CA THR A 167 -23.49 6.55 6.23
C THR A 167 -23.09 7.00 4.82
N PRO A 168 -24.05 7.14 3.89
CA PRO A 168 -23.76 7.59 2.53
C PRO A 168 -23.04 8.93 2.50
N PHE A 169 -22.04 9.02 1.65
CA PHE A 169 -21.31 10.26 1.38
C PHE A 169 -20.93 10.33 -0.11
N SER A 170 -20.61 11.53 -0.57
CA SER A 170 -20.09 11.75 -1.91
C SER A 170 -18.64 12.19 -1.84
N PHE A 171 -17.82 11.66 -2.75
CA PHE A 171 -16.48 12.20 -2.96
C PHE A 171 -16.58 13.56 -3.65
N TRP A 172 -15.91 14.53 -3.07
CA TRP A 172 -15.80 15.84 -3.69
C TRP A 172 -14.71 15.83 -4.76
N SER A 173 -15.03 16.30 -5.95
CA SER A 173 -14.13 16.27 -7.12
C SER A 173 -14.22 17.58 -7.89
N TYR A 174 -13.36 18.53 -7.54
CA TYR A 174 -13.28 19.78 -8.27
C TYR A 174 -11.84 20.17 -8.56
N GLN A 175 -11.58 20.56 -9.80
CA GLN A 175 -10.32 21.16 -10.23
C GLN A 175 -10.37 22.67 -10.03
N ASN A 176 -9.22 23.28 -9.82
CA ASN A 176 -9.03 24.72 -9.78
C ASN A 176 -9.93 25.48 -8.78
N VAL A 177 -10.16 24.91 -7.60
CA VAL A 177 -11.11 25.46 -6.61
C VAL A 177 -10.46 26.07 -5.37
N ILE A 178 -9.20 25.73 -5.07
CA ILE A 178 -8.52 26.25 -3.89
C ILE A 178 -7.78 27.53 -4.27
N THR A 179 -8.32 28.64 -3.83
CA THR A 179 -7.72 29.97 -4.11
C THR A 179 -6.41 30.15 -3.34
N GLN A 180 -5.45 30.83 -3.97
CA GLN A 180 -4.14 31.12 -3.41
C GLN A 180 -4.03 32.62 -3.10
N LYS A 181 -3.40 32.99 -1.99
CA LYS A 181 -3.15 34.38 -1.64
C LYS A 181 -2.14 35.02 -2.62
N GLY A 182 -2.50 36.17 -3.17
CA GLY A 182 -1.60 36.97 -4.03
C GLY A 182 -1.45 36.49 -5.47
N THR A 183 -2.32 35.59 -5.95
CA THR A 183 -2.33 35.11 -7.34
C THR A 183 -3.73 34.71 -7.78
N SER A 184 -3.98 34.77 -9.08
CA SER A 184 -5.20 34.23 -9.69
C SER A 184 -5.13 32.72 -9.93
N LYS A 185 -3.97 32.09 -9.70
CA LYS A 185 -3.83 30.63 -9.84
C LYS A 185 -4.51 29.91 -8.67
N THR A 186 -5.09 28.78 -8.98
CA THR A 186 -5.79 27.90 -8.02
C THR A 186 -5.12 26.54 -7.96
N LEU A 187 -5.34 25.82 -6.88
CA LEU A 187 -4.98 24.42 -6.74
C LEU A 187 -6.23 23.53 -6.88
N ASP A 188 -6.01 22.30 -7.26
CA ASP A 188 -7.04 21.29 -7.28
C ASP A 188 -7.38 20.84 -5.85
N ALA A 189 -8.67 20.70 -5.57
CA ALA A 189 -9.11 19.86 -4.47
C ALA A 189 -9.08 18.42 -4.98
N PHE A 190 -7.98 17.75 -4.74
CA PHE A 190 -7.73 16.41 -5.25
C PHE A 190 -8.64 15.40 -4.56
N SER A 191 -9.72 15.05 -5.22
CA SER A 191 -10.80 14.24 -4.66
C SER A 191 -10.65 12.75 -4.96
N ARG A 192 -9.46 12.27 -5.14
CA ARG A 192 -9.27 10.84 -5.25
C ARG A 192 -9.57 10.20 -3.90
N LYS A 193 -10.08 9.00 -3.91
CA LYS A 193 -10.60 8.25 -2.76
C LYS A 193 -9.54 7.84 -1.73
N VAL A 194 -8.30 8.33 -1.84
CA VAL A 194 -7.25 8.15 -0.85
C VAL A 194 -7.37 9.26 0.19
N ILE A 195 -8.16 9.00 1.21
CA ILE A 195 -8.41 9.99 2.27
C ILE A 195 -7.34 9.93 3.35
N MET A 196 -6.73 8.76 3.53
CA MET A 196 -5.74 8.51 4.56
C MET A 196 -4.38 8.25 3.95
N HIS A 197 -3.34 8.67 4.64
CA HIS A 197 -1.97 8.35 4.26
C HIS A 197 -1.59 6.92 4.64
N ARG A 198 -2.15 6.43 5.74
CA ARG A 198 -1.82 5.20 6.43
C ARG A 198 -3.09 4.64 7.08
N MET A 199 -3.17 3.34 7.26
CA MET A 199 -4.22 2.67 8.02
C MET A 199 -3.61 2.04 9.27
N PRO A 200 -3.44 2.82 10.36
CA PRO A 200 -2.84 2.31 11.58
C PRO A 200 -3.76 1.29 12.23
N LEU A 201 -3.16 0.18 12.66
CA LEU A 201 -3.83 -0.87 13.38
C LEU A 201 -3.04 -1.19 14.65
N ARG A 202 -3.74 -1.34 15.75
CA ARG A 202 -3.17 -1.66 17.04
C ARG A 202 -3.78 -2.92 17.63
N LYS A 203 -2.93 -3.79 18.14
CA LYS A 203 -3.34 -4.95 18.93
C LYS A 203 -3.54 -4.52 20.39
N PHE A 204 -4.69 -4.84 20.91
CA PHE A 204 -5.01 -4.80 22.34
C PHE A 204 -5.02 -6.23 22.88
N SER A 205 -5.18 -6.40 24.19
CA SER A 205 -5.12 -7.73 24.81
C SER A 205 -6.14 -8.72 24.25
N ASP A 206 -7.28 -8.25 23.79
CA ASP A 206 -8.45 -9.03 23.39
C ASP A 206 -8.95 -8.76 21.96
N HIS A 207 -8.43 -7.74 21.29
CA HIS A 207 -8.86 -7.40 19.94
C HIS A 207 -7.81 -6.60 19.15
N LEU A 208 -7.99 -6.52 17.83
CA LEU A 208 -7.32 -5.58 16.94
C LEU A 208 -8.24 -4.39 16.69
N SER A 209 -7.72 -3.18 16.72
CA SER A 209 -8.48 -1.97 16.41
C SER A 209 -7.79 -1.16 15.34
N MET A 210 -8.56 -0.73 14.37
CA MET A 210 -8.16 0.28 13.38
C MET A 210 -8.35 1.66 14.03
N LEU A 211 -7.31 2.49 13.96
CA LEU A 211 -7.27 3.82 14.58
C LEU A 211 -7.54 4.93 13.55
#